data_f6dcdf37f349009f51ee759eb656172f
#
_entry.id   f6dcdf37f349009f51ee759eb656172f
#
_cell.length_a   1.000
_cell.length_b   1.000
_cell.length_c   1.000
_cell.angle_alpha   90.00
_cell.angle_beta   90.00
_cell.angle_gamma   90.00
#
_symmetry.space_group_name_H-M   'P 1'
#
loop_
_entity.id
_entity.type
_entity.pdbx_description
1 polymer ?
#
loop_
_entity_poly.entity_id
_entity_poly.type
_entity_poly.pdbx_seq_one_letter_code
_entity_poly.pdbx_strand_id
1 'polypeptide(L)'
;MNTPTVENMKNMIHLLFMLFLFQSCTSQSNTDTNIDAIKKVENGLTTRVHIEGDSTWSIEKRMKHYGIPGVSIAVIHNGKIAWAKGYGIQDKESKAPVTKHTLFQAAATTMPVTAYGALRLVEKNKLNLDENINSYLKSWKVPENEFTKEKKVTIKNLLNHSAGIYPRGTGSYSIDDKIPTLVEILNGTYPAINEPITTNKEPDESVRFAYASYVPIQQMMLDVDGRTFSEIMNELVLEPLEMNNSTFNQSLTPELLKRRATGYLQDGSMVKGRGKVHPSMASDGLWTTAEDYAKFITNVQQTLNGKSTKGLSKDLTELMGKPYGVSNPSWSFTLGLGFQLINKNDDIYLRHHGWNTGFYAEIMAHRDKGYGVVVMTNSTFPEFNAEVIRAVAQSYHWDNYLPVHKKVEIERSIIDKITGRYKLNNTIIEVFEKGNQLFTKDILDVDGDELIKVSDSLFVRRNSSRFIQFKPDAQNGQINMFYINRNDRSITSTITKVDSDIKDPVEFLLEGDFEKALNAYKTLKEQSPDHPAITEDYINDVGYRFYHDHRMKLSLNTFKLNMMLYPNSFKVYDSYAEACKKAGETDLAILNYNKSLELNPENNRARQRLQELQKGE
;
A
#
# COMPACT_ATOMS: atom_id res chain seq x y z
N MET A 1 29.81 57.34 37.97
CA MET A 1 29.65 55.90 37.72
C MET A 1 29.06 55.27 38.98
N ASN A 2 27.76 55.01 39.02
CA ASN A 2 27.11 54.45 40.20
C ASN A 2 27.22 52.93 40.18
N THR A 3 27.91 52.35 41.16
CA THR A 3 27.98 50.95 41.45
C THR A 3 26.58 50.43 41.93
N PRO A 4 26.04 49.35 41.42
CA PRO A 4 24.75 48.86 41.89
C PRO A 4 24.87 48.32 43.32
N THR A 5 23.89 48.65 44.15
CA THR A 5 23.82 48.25 45.56
C THR A 5 23.59 46.74 45.69
N VAL A 6 24.07 46.15 46.78
CA VAL A 6 23.98 44.70 47.11
C VAL A 6 22.54 44.16 47.04
N GLU A 7 21.55 45.02 47.24
CA GLU A 7 20.13 44.72 47.18
C GLU A 7 19.63 44.45 45.74
N ASN A 8 20.17 45.18 44.77
CA ASN A 8 19.86 44.95 43.34
C ASN A 8 20.49 43.65 42.81
N MET A 9 21.65 43.25 43.34
CA MET A 9 22.25 41.94 42.99
C MET A 9 21.47 40.74 43.57
N LYS A 10 20.92 40.85 44.78
CA LYS A 10 20.07 39.79 45.37
C LYS A 10 18.78 39.63 44.59
N ASN A 11 18.13 40.69 44.19
CA ASN A 11 16.90 40.63 43.38
C ASN A 11 17.15 40.08 41.97
N MET A 12 18.30 40.36 41.36
CA MET A 12 18.69 39.81 40.07
C MET A 12 19.02 38.29 40.14
N ILE A 13 19.63 37.86 41.24
CA ILE A 13 19.90 36.41 41.49
C ILE A 13 18.59 35.64 41.76
N HIS A 14 17.63 36.22 42.46
CA HIS A 14 16.31 35.61 42.67
C HIS A 14 15.49 35.52 41.36
N LEU A 15 15.58 36.54 40.51
CA LEU A 15 14.91 36.53 39.20
C LEU A 15 15.53 35.48 38.23
N LEU A 16 16.85 35.33 38.24
CA LEU A 16 17.55 34.27 37.51
C LEU A 16 17.23 32.86 38.03
N PHE A 17 17.10 32.68 39.35
CA PHE A 17 16.74 31.42 39.95
C PHE A 17 15.28 31.04 39.67
N MET A 18 14.34 31.99 39.65
CA MET A 18 12.95 31.76 39.20
C MET A 18 12.84 31.41 37.70
N LEU A 19 13.63 32.06 36.84
CA LEU A 19 13.69 31.72 35.41
C LEU A 19 14.24 30.30 35.15
N PHE A 20 15.21 29.84 35.94
CA PHE A 20 15.73 28.46 35.86
C PHE A 20 14.74 27.43 36.38
N LEU A 21 13.93 27.74 37.38
CA LEU A 21 12.89 26.84 37.91
C LEU A 21 11.71 26.74 36.94
N PHE A 22 11.34 27.80 36.21
CA PHE A 22 10.30 27.74 35.18
C PHE A 22 10.77 26.95 33.94
N GLN A 23 12.03 27.03 33.54
CA GLN A 23 12.56 26.22 32.42
C GLN A 23 12.68 24.74 32.78
N SER A 24 12.97 24.38 34.03
CA SER A 24 13.02 22.97 34.47
C SER A 24 11.61 22.34 34.55
N CYS A 25 10.60 23.08 35.03
CA CYS A 25 9.22 22.57 35.07
C CYS A 25 8.60 22.37 33.69
N THR A 26 8.89 23.22 32.70
CA THR A 26 8.38 23.10 31.35
C THR A 26 9.06 21.97 30.57
N SER A 27 10.33 21.67 30.82
CA SER A 27 11.02 20.55 30.21
C SER A 27 10.58 19.19 30.78
N GLN A 28 10.31 19.12 32.08
CA GLN A 28 9.84 17.91 32.73
C GLN A 28 8.39 17.56 32.34
N SER A 29 7.49 18.54 32.25
CA SER A 29 6.11 18.33 31.81
C SER A 29 6.01 17.88 30.34
N ASN A 30 6.88 18.37 29.46
CA ASN A 30 6.91 17.94 28.06
C ASN A 30 7.46 16.52 27.87
N THR A 31 8.39 16.09 28.73
CA THR A 31 8.95 14.73 28.68
C THR A 31 7.94 13.71 29.17
N ASP A 32 7.23 13.99 30.25
CA ASP A 32 6.21 13.10 30.82
C ASP A 32 4.99 12.94 29.90
N THR A 33 4.52 14.03 29.29
CA THR A 33 3.41 13.98 28.31
C THR A 33 3.77 13.15 27.07
N ASN A 34 5.03 13.16 26.66
CA ASN A 34 5.47 12.41 25.49
C ASN A 34 5.58 10.90 25.81
N ILE A 35 6.03 10.54 27.01
CA ILE A 35 6.09 9.15 27.48
C ILE A 35 4.69 8.53 27.58
N ASP A 36 3.71 9.26 28.09
CA ASP A 36 2.34 8.77 28.19
C ASP A 36 1.67 8.61 26.83
N ALA A 37 1.92 9.53 25.89
CA ALA A 37 1.44 9.39 24.52
C ALA A 37 2.04 8.17 23.80
N ILE A 38 3.34 7.91 23.97
CA ILE A 38 4.00 6.71 23.47
C ILE A 38 3.35 5.45 24.03
N LYS A 39 3.16 5.36 25.38
CA LYS A 39 2.52 4.22 26.02
C LYS A 39 1.09 3.99 25.54
N LYS A 40 0.32 5.05 25.30
CA LYS A 40 -1.04 4.95 24.74
C LYS A 40 -1.01 4.34 23.33
N VAL A 41 -0.09 4.76 22.48
CA VAL A 41 0.10 4.16 21.15
C VAL A 41 0.53 2.70 21.27
N GLU A 42 1.52 2.40 22.13
CA GLU A 42 2.07 1.06 22.32
C GLU A 42 1.03 0.02 22.78
N ASN A 43 -0.02 0.46 23.48
CA ASN A 43 -1.07 -0.40 24.01
C ASN A 43 -2.46 -0.13 23.39
N GLY A 44 -2.52 0.70 22.35
CA GLY A 44 -3.77 1.17 21.75
C GLY A 44 -4.12 0.53 20.41
N LEU A 45 -3.46 -0.57 20.00
CA LEU A 45 -3.75 -1.20 18.71
C LEU A 45 -5.17 -1.78 18.70
N THR A 46 -5.93 -1.50 17.65
CA THR A 46 -7.35 -1.86 17.56
C THR A 46 -7.76 -2.22 16.14
N THR A 47 -8.92 -2.85 16.00
CA THR A 47 -9.55 -3.21 14.73
C THR A 47 -9.91 -1.97 13.89
N ARG A 48 -10.23 -2.20 12.61
CA ARG A 48 -10.65 -1.15 11.66
C ARG A 48 -11.93 -0.43 12.09
N VAL A 49 -12.83 -1.14 12.76
CA VAL A 49 -14.04 -0.59 13.37
C VAL A 49 -13.88 -0.71 14.88
N HIS A 50 -13.84 0.43 15.56
CA HIS A 50 -13.73 0.51 17.01
C HIS A 50 -15.12 0.63 17.63
N ILE A 51 -15.46 -0.32 18.51
CA ILE A 51 -16.71 -0.33 19.27
C ILE A 51 -16.40 0.10 20.70
N GLU A 52 -17.26 0.90 21.28
CA GLU A 52 -17.14 1.32 22.68
C GLU A 52 -17.03 0.10 23.60
N GLY A 53 -15.98 0.06 24.44
CA GLY A 53 -15.69 -1.07 25.32
C GLY A 53 -14.78 -2.15 24.70
N ASP A 54 -14.37 -2.04 23.44
CA ASP A 54 -13.40 -2.96 22.86
C ASP A 54 -12.05 -2.88 23.59
N SER A 55 -11.45 -4.04 23.82
CA SER A 55 -10.06 -4.11 24.30
C SER A 55 -9.07 -3.77 23.18
N THR A 56 -7.95 -3.18 23.55
CA THR A 56 -6.83 -2.89 22.66
C THR A 56 -5.70 -3.90 22.87
N TRP A 57 -4.74 -3.91 21.96
CA TRP A 57 -3.58 -4.79 22.02
C TRP A 57 -2.29 -3.97 22.11
N SER A 58 -1.24 -4.60 22.67
CA SER A 58 0.10 -4.00 22.59
C SER A 58 0.77 -4.27 21.25
N ILE A 59 1.71 -3.40 20.88
CA ILE A 59 2.54 -3.56 19.67
C ILE A 59 3.21 -4.94 19.68
N GLU A 60 3.83 -5.35 20.80
CA GLU A 60 4.56 -6.62 20.90
C GLU A 60 3.62 -7.81 20.70
N LYS A 61 2.42 -7.77 21.29
CA LYS A 61 1.42 -8.82 21.12
C LYS A 61 1.00 -8.96 19.65
N ARG A 62 0.82 -7.84 18.95
CA ARG A 62 0.45 -7.85 17.53
C ARG A 62 1.61 -8.22 16.62
N MET A 63 2.84 -7.75 16.91
CA MET A 63 4.04 -8.22 16.21
C MET A 63 4.17 -9.74 16.29
N LYS A 64 3.97 -10.32 17.49
CA LYS A 64 3.98 -11.78 17.66
C LYS A 64 2.86 -12.46 16.89
N HIS A 65 1.65 -11.90 16.89
CA HIS A 65 0.48 -12.44 16.20
C HIS A 65 0.72 -12.54 14.68
N TYR A 66 1.30 -11.49 14.08
CA TYR A 66 1.61 -11.44 12.64
C TYR A 66 2.98 -12.03 12.29
N GLY A 67 3.80 -12.41 13.25
CA GLY A 67 5.16 -12.91 12.99
C GLY A 67 6.12 -11.82 12.47
N ILE A 68 5.89 -10.53 12.79
CA ILE A 68 6.71 -9.40 12.37
C ILE A 68 7.94 -9.31 13.26
N PRO A 69 9.18 -9.45 12.71
CA PRO A 69 10.38 -9.39 13.54
C PRO A 69 10.71 -7.99 14.05
N GLY A 70 10.51 -6.96 13.23
CA GLY A 70 10.90 -5.59 13.55
C GLY A 70 10.02 -4.53 12.93
N VAL A 71 9.83 -3.42 13.63
CA VAL A 71 9.08 -2.26 13.17
C VAL A 71 9.76 -0.96 13.62
N SER A 72 9.75 0.05 12.76
CA SER A 72 10.16 1.42 13.06
C SER A 72 8.97 2.36 12.87
N ILE A 73 8.71 3.21 13.87
CA ILE A 73 7.59 4.14 13.90
C ILE A 73 8.12 5.55 14.14
N ALA A 74 7.64 6.54 13.36
CA ALA A 74 7.85 7.94 13.64
C ALA A 74 6.51 8.68 13.63
N VAL A 75 6.22 9.41 14.68
CA VAL A 75 4.97 10.17 14.85
C VAL A 75 5.23 11.66 14.72
N ILE A 76 4.40 12.32 13.92
CA ILE A 76 4.39 13.77 13.71
C ILE A 76 3.20 14.33 14.50
N HIS A 77 3.45 15.37 15.28
CA HIS A 77 2.43 16.11 16.00
C HIS A 77 2.80 17.59 16.09
N ASN A 78 1.81 18.46 15.90
CA ASN A 78 2.01 19.92 15.87
C ASN A 78 3.09 20.38 14.86
N GLY A 79 3.16 19.72 13.69
CA GLY A 79 4.10 20.04 12.62
C GLY A 79 5.57 19.73 12.95
N LYS A 80 5.83 18.82 13.89
CA LYS A 80 7.16 18.36 14.31
C LYS A 80 7.14 16.85 14.54
N ILE A 81 8.30 16.20 14.44
CA ILE A 81 8.47 14.82 14.89
C ILE A 81 8.35 14.80 16.41
N ALA A 82 7.29 14.19 16.92
CA ALA A 82 7.06 14.04 18.34
C ALA A 82 8.00 12.97 18.93
N TRP A 83 8.14 11.85 18.23
CA TRP A 83 9.06 10.76 18.58
C TRP A 83 9.30 9.84 17.40
N ALA A 84 10.42 9.10 17.45
CA ALA A 84 10.72 7.98 16.57
C ALA A 84 11.29 6.83 17.40
N LYS A 85 10.76 5.59 17.20
CA LYS A 85 11.13 4.43 18.01
C LYS A 85 11.10 3.15 17.19
N GLY A 86 12.04 2.24 17.47
CA GLY A 86 12.09 0.88 16.93
C GLY A 86 11.60 -0.15 17.95
N TYR A 87 11.03 -1.24 17.45
CA TYR A 87 10.57 -2.39 18.23
C TYR A 87 11.03 -3.68 17.57
N GLY A 88 11.33 -4.70 18.38
CA GLY A 88 11.79 -5.98 17.88
C GLY A 88 13.21 -5.94 17.32
N ILE A 89 13.49 -6.78 16.33
CA ILE A 89 14.82 -7.03 15.80
C ILE A 89 14.93 -6.70 14.31
N GLN A 90 16.03 -6.09 13.92
CA GLN A 90 16.31 -5.81 12.51
C GLN A 90 16.77 -7.06 11.74
N ASP A 91 17.34 -8.04 12.48
CA ASP A 91 17.89 -9.27 11.89
C ASP A 91 17.81 -10.41 12.90
N LYS A 92 17.23 -11.56 12.51
CA LYS A 92 17.02 -12.72 13.38
C LYS A 92 18.31 -13.45 13.73
N GLU A 93 19.33 -13.42 12.87
CA GLU A 93 20.61 -14.09 13.09
C GLU A 93 21.45 -13.34 14.12
N SER A 94 21.67 -12.05 13.90
CA SER A 94 22.45 -11.19 14.80
C SER A 94 21.68 -10.79 16.06
N LYS A 95 20.35 -10.89 16.05
CA LYS A 95 19.42 -10.39 17.09
C LYS A 95 19.57 -8.88 17.37
N ALA A 96 20.14 -8.14 16.41
CA ALA A 96 20.31 -6.71 16.53
C ALA A 96 18.93 -6.02 16.64
N PRO A 97 18.72 -5.09 17.59
CA PRO A 97 17.43 -4.43 17.76
C PRO A 97 17.14 -3.43 16.64
N VAL A 98 15.87 -3.25 16.33
CA VAL A 98 15.44 -2.10 15.53
C VAL A 98 15.58 -0.83 16.35
N THR A 99 16.19 0.18 15.76
CA THR A 99 16.32 1.53 16.32
C THR A 99 15.72 2.55 15.37
N LYS A 100 15.61 3.81 15.79
CA LYS A 100 15.18 4.92 14.91
C LYS A 100 16.13 5.16 13.72
N HIS A 101 17.34 4.56 13.74
CA HIS A 101 18.36 4.66 12.70
C HIS A 101 18.41 3.41 11.80
N THR A 102 17.57 2.41 12.04
CA THR A 102 17.51 1.21 11.22
C THR A 102 16.90 1.53 9.86
N LEU A 103 17.59 1.09 8.80
CA LEU A 103 17.18 1.29 7.41
C LEU A 103 16.20 0.20 6.96
N PHE A 104 15.11 0.63 6.34
CA PHE A 104 14.12 -0.23 5.67
C PHE A 104 14.02 0.11 4.20
N GLN A 105 13.60 -0.84 3.37
CA GLN A 105 13.14 -0.52 2.02
C GLN A 105 11.80 0.19 2.10
N ALA A 106 11.73 1.39 1.53
CA ALA A 106 10.52 2.20 1.49
C ALA A 106 9.47 1.65 0.51
N ALA A 107 9.89 0.77 -0.40
CA ALA A 107 9.04 0.26 -1.48
C ALA A 107 8.34 1.42 -2.21
N ALA A 108 7.09 1.27 -2.62
CA ALA A 108 6.36 2.30 -3.38
C ALA A 108 6.16 3.63 -2.62
N THR A 109 6.40 3.70 -1.30
CA THR A 109 6.48 5.01 -0.63
C THR A 109 7.65 5.86 -1.13
N THR A 110 8.51 5.32 -1.97
CA THR A 110 9.53 6.05 -2.74
C THR A 110 8.90 7.08 -3.69
N MET A 111 7.72 6.79 -4.26
CA MET A 111 7.11 7.61 -5.32
C MET A 111 6.83 9.06 -4.91
N PRO A 112 6.27 9.38 -3.73
CA PRO A 112 6.12 10.77 -3.29
C PRO A 112 7.46 11.52 -3.20
N VAL A 113 8.53 10.85 -2.77
CA VAL A 113 9.88 11.44 -2.67
C VAL A 113 10.44 11.71 -4.07
N THR A 114 10.25 10.77 -5.01
CA THR A 114 10.63 10.96 -6.42
C THR A 114 9.82 12.06 -7.08
N ALA A 115 8.50 12.11 -6.85
CA ALA A 115 7.65 13.18 -7.37
C ALA A 115 8.11 14.56 -6.89
N TYR A 116 8.46 14.67 -5.61
CA TYR A 116 9.04 15.89 -5.05
C TYR A 116 10.34 16.28 -5.78
N GLY A 117 11.25 15.33 -6.03
CA GLY A 117 12.48 15.57 -6.80
C GLY A 117 12.22 16.04 -8.23
N ALA A 118 11.26 15.43 -8.94
CA ALA A 118 10.85 15.86 -10.27
C ALA A 118 10.26 17.28 -10.25
N LEU A 119 9.41 17.61 -9.27
CA LEU A 119 8.88 18.96 -9.07
C LEU A 119 9.96 19.98 -8.74
N ARG A 120 11.04 19.61 -8.05
CA ARG A 120 12.22 20.48 -7.87
C ARG A 120 12.91 20.83 -9.19
N LEU A 121 12.92 19.90 -10.16
CA LEU A 121 13.44 20.21 -11.51
C LEU A 121 12.47 21.12 -12.28
N VAL A 122 11.16 20.98 -12.08
CA VAL A 122 10.17 21.94 -12.59
C VAL A 122 10.40 23.34 -12.01
N GLU A 123 10.59 23.46 -10.71
CA GLU A 123 10.87 24.74 -10.04
C GLU A 123 12.15 25.41 -10.55
N LYS A 124 13.17 24.61 -10.88
CA LYS A 124 14.40 25.08 -11.52
C LYS A 124 14.25 25.38 -13.03
N ASN A 125 13.05 25.36 -13.58
CA ASN A 125 12.73 25.54 -15.01
C ASN A 125 13.47 24.54 -15.94
N LYS A 126 13.85 23.38 -15.44
CA LYS A 126 14.46 22.30 -16.25
C LYS A 126 13.39 21.39 -16.88
N LEU A 127 12.19 21.36 -16.34
CA LEU A 127 11.06 20.54 -16.76
C LEU A 127 9.75 21.34 -16.76
N ASN A 128 8.81 20.92 -17.62
CA ASN A 128 7.42 21.40 -17.63
C ASN A 128 6.49 20.19 -17.47
N LEU A 129 5.58 20.24 -16.51
CA LEU A 129 4.67 19.13 -16.17
C LEU A 129 3.75 18.72 -17.32
N ASP A 130 3.35 19.67 -18.15
CA ASP A 130 2.40 19.48 -19.26
C ASP A 130 3.09 19.20 -20.60
N GLU A 131 4.42 19.22 -20.63
CA GLU A 131 5.21 18.92 -21.82
C GLU A 131 5.24 17.41 -22.09
N ASN A 132 5.30 17.03 -23.35
CA ASN A 132 5.55 15.65 -23.76
C ASN A 132 6.88 15.16 -23.17
N ILE A 133 6.84 14.11 -22.36
CA ILE A 133 8.06 13.58 -21.71
C ILE A 133 9.14 13.22 -22.74
N ASN A 134 8.75 12.81 -23.94
CA ASN A 134 9.70 12.48 -25.00
C ASN A 134 10.56 13.67 -25.46
N SER A 135 10.19 14.92 -25.14
CA SER A 135 11.04 16.10 -25.37
C SER A 135 12.29 16.08 -24.49
N TYR A 136 12.22 15.48 -23.31
CA TYR A 136 13.31 15.39 -22.34
C TYR A 136 14.10 14.09 -22.40
N LEU A 137 13.44 12.99 -22.79
CA LEU A 137 14.08 11.67 -22.89
C LEU A 137 15.06 11.65 -24.07
N LYS A 138 16.29 11.15 -23.85
CA LYS A 138 17.36 11.00 -24.86
C LYS A 138 17.71 9.54 -25.10
N SER A 139 17.90 8.78 -24.03
CA SER A 139 18.37 7.39 -24.08
C SER A 139 17.27 6.40 -24.42
N TRP A 140 16.03 6.79 -24.26
CA TRP A 140 14.83 6.01 -24.55
C TRP A 140 13.67 6.95 -24.84
N LYS A 141 12.62 6.46 -25.49
CA LYS A 141 11.38 7.20 -25.75
C LYS A 141 10.18 6.35 -25.37
N VAL A 142 9.14 6.96 -24.80
CA VAL A 142 7.83 6.31 -24.71
C VAL A 142 7.38 5.97 -26.12
N PRO A 143 7.12 4.67 -26.44
CA PRO A 143 6.71 4.27 -27.78
C PRO A 143 5.41 4.95 -28.21
N GLU A 144 5.38 5.47 -29.44
CA GLU A 144 4.15 5.98 -30.02
C GLU A 144 3.28 4.83 -30.54
N ASN A 145 1.99 4.89 -30.23
CA ASN A 145 1.00 3.92 -30.67
C ASN A 145 -0.38 4.61 -30.80
N GLU A 146 -1.43 3.84 -31.04
CA GLU A 146 -2.80 4.34 -31.20
C GLU A 146 -3.29 5.19 -30.01
N PHE A 147 -2.84 4.89 -28.77
CA PHE A 147 -3.25 5.58 -27.55
C PHE A 147 -2.51 6.92 -27.33
N THR A 148 -1.35 7.10 -27.96
CA THR A 148 -0.52 8.30 -27.79
C THR A 148 -0.48 9.19 -29.04
N LYS A 149 -1.29 8.86 -30.05
CA LYS A 149 -1.36 9.60 -31.30
C LYS A 149 -1.86 11.03 -31.10
N GLU A 150 -3.00 11.16 -30.42
CA GLU A 150 -3.65 12.45 -30.19
C GLU A 150 -3.16 13.13 -28.91
N LYS A 151 -2.99 12.37 -27.82
CA LYS A 151 -2.49 12.88 -26.54
C LYS A 151 -1.15 12.25 -26.21
N LYS A 152 -0.14 13.09 -26.01
CA LYS A 152 1.19 12.63 -25.61
C LYS A 152 1.28 12.42 -24.11
N VAL A 153 2.14 11.49 -23.70
CA VAL A 153 2.43 11.24 -22.28
C VAL A 153 3.20 12.42 -21.70
N THR A 154 2.68 13.01 -20.64
CA THR A 154 3.32 14.11 -19.92
C THR A 154 3.91 13.63 -18.58
N ILE A 155 4.79 14.44 -17.99
CA ILE A 155 5.34 14.17 -16.65
C ILE A 155 4.20 14.08 -15.63
N LYS A 156 3.21 14.97 -15.74
CA LYS A 156 2.02 14.97 -14.89
C LYS A 156 1.25 13.65 -14.96
N ASN A 157 1.01 13.12 -16.17
CA ASN A 157 0.32 11.85 -16.35
C ASN A 157 1.05 10.67 -15.70
N LEU A 158 2.37 10.68 -15.72
CA LEU A 158 3.18 9.64 -15.09
C LEU A 158 3.11 9.73 -13.56
N LEU A 159 3.23 10.96 -13.00
CA LEU A 159 3.22 11.20 -11.55
C LEU A 159 1.86 10.88 -10.89
N ASN A 160 0.74 11.03 -11.61
CA ASN A 160 -0.61 10.74 -11.11
C ASN A 160 -1.21 9.44 -11.67
N HIS A 161 -0.40 8.61 -12.37
CA HIS A 161 -0.81 7.32 -12.94
C HIS A 161 -1.95 7.39 -13.97
N SER A 162 -2.11 8.51 -14.68
CA SER A 162 -3.08 8.67 -15.78
C SER A 162 -2.48 8.51 -17.18
N ALA A 163 -1.22 8.08 -17.28
CA ALA A 163 -0.50 7.94 -18.56
C ALA A 163 -0.87 6.68 -19.35
N GLY A 164 -1.69 5.79 -18.81
CA GLY A 164 -2.03 4.52 -19.46
C GLY A 164 -0.87 3.53 -19.55
N ILE A 165 0.14 3.63 -18.69
CA ILE A 165 1.36 2.80 -18.73
C ILE A 165 1.05 1.31 -18.52
N TYR A 166 1.69 0.48 -19.35
CA TYR A 166 1.74 -0.97 -19.29
C TYR A 166 3.20 -1.45 -19.50
N PRO A 167 3.66 -2.52 -18.83
CA PRO A 167 3.01 -3.24 -17.74
C PRO A 167 2.87 -2.40 -16.48
N ARG A 168 2.14 -2.91 -15.47
CA ARG A 168 1.95 -2.17 -14.20
C ARG A 168 3.19 -2.14 -13.31
N GLY A 169 4.07 -3.13 -13.43
CA GLY A 169 5.28 -3.27 -12.62
C GLY A 169 6.46 -3.79 -13.44
N THR A 170 7.66 -3.62 -12.89
CA THR A 170 8.92 -4.01 -13.54
C THR A 170 9.68 -5.10 -12.79
N GLY A 171 9.13 -5.57 -11.67
CA GLY A 171 9.76 -6.59 -10.84
C GLY A 171 10.93 -6.09 -10.00
N SER A 172 11.54 -7.00 -9.27
CA SER A 172 12.70 -6.79 -8.42
C SER A 172 13.64 -7.99 -8.49
N TYR A 173 14.92 -7.78 -8.16
CA TYR A 173 15.98 -8.75 -8.40
C TYR A 173 16.62 -9.17 -7.08
N SER A 174 17.09 -10.42 -6.99
CA SER A 174 17.96 -10.85 -5.91
C SER A 174 19.37 -10.32 -6.15
N ILE A 175 20.19 -10.25 -5.09
CA ILE A 175 21.56 -9.72 -5.19
C ILE A 175 22.44 -10.52 -6.17
N ASP A 176 22.14 -11.80 -6.34
CA ASP A 176 22.91 -12.71 -7.22
C ASP A 176 22.35 -12.77 -8.64
N ASP A 177 21.20 -12.12 -8.90
CA ASP A 177 20.63 -12.06 -10.23
C ASP A 177 21.46 -11.14 -11.14
N LYS A 178 21.39 -11.38 -12.44
CA LYS A 178 21.89 -10.42 -13.42
C LYS A 178 20.98 -9.20 -13.40
N ILE A 179 21.48 -8.09 -12.88
CA ILE A 179 20.70 -6.86 -12.72
C ILE A 179 20.61 -6.13 -14.06
N PRO A 180 19.39 -5.84 -14.59
CA PRO A 180 19.24 -5.07 -15.82
C PRO A 180 19.60 -3.60 -15.61
N THR A 181 20.03 -2.98 -16.70
CA THR A 181 20.07 -1.52 -16.80
C THR A 181 18.66 -0.94 -16.87
N LEU A 182 18.52 0.35 -16.61
CA LEU A 182 17.23 1.01 -16.70
C LEU A 182 16.63 0.94 -18.11
N VAL A 183 17.46 1.06 -19.14
CA VAL A 183 17.04 0.95 -20.55
C VAL A 183 16.58 -0.46 -20.91
N GLU A 184 17.22 -1.51 -20.38
CA GLU A 184 16.74 -2.88 -20.54
C GLU A 184 15.37 -3.09 -19.88
N ILE A 185 15.10 -2.48 -18.70
CA ILE A 185 13.78 -2.48 -18.08
C ILE A 185 12.76 -1.76 -18.96
N LEU A 186 13.09 -0.56 -19.46
CA LEU A 186 12.21 0.22 -20.33
C LEU A 186 11.85 -0.54 -21.62
N ASN A 187 12.80 -1.27 -22.17
CA ASN A 187 12.62 -2.08 -23.37
C ASN A 187 12.08 -3.49 -23.12
N GLY A 188 11.98 -3.92 -21.86
CA GLY A 188 11.60 -5.30 -21.51
C GLY A 188 12.57 -6.34 -22.05
N THR A 189 13.86 -6.00 -22.23
CA THR A 189 14.87 -6.89 -22.80
C THR A 189 15.66 -7.59 -21.70
N TYR A 190 15.97 -8.88 -21.93
CA TYR A 190 16.73 -9.68 -20.95
C TYR A 190 18.02 -8.95 -20.52
N PRO A 191 18.33 -8.90 -19.21
CA PRO A 191 17.79 -9.66 -18.10
C PRO A 191 16.56 -9.05 -17.40
N ALA A 192 15.94 -8.00 -17.94
CA ALA A 192 14.67 -7.49 -17.42
C ALA A 192 13.59 -8.58 -17.48
N ILE A 193 12.76 -8.66 -16.41
CA ILE A 193 11.71 -9.68 -16.26
C ILE A 193 10.31 -9.14 -16.58
N ASN A 194 10.21 -7.88 -16.96
CA ASN A 194 8.98 -7.22 -17.37
C ASN A 194 8.86 -7.19 -18.91
N GLU A 195 7.63 -7.04 -19.39
CA GLU A 195 7.35 -6.68 -20.78
C GLU A 195 7.81 -5.26 -21.08
N PRO A 196 8.01 -4.88 -22.37
CA PRO A 196 8.36 -3.51 -22.75
C PRO A 196 7.38 -2.49 -22.17
N ILE A 197 7.90 -1.38 -21.64
CA ILE A 197 7.06 -0.29 -21.14
C ILE A 197 6.47 0.46 -22.33
N THR A 198 5.15 0.50 -22.39
CA THR A 198 4.36 1.17 -23.42
C THR A 198 3.09 1.76 -22.79
N THR A 199 2.18 2.25 -23.63
CA THR A 199 0.83 2.67 -23.23
C THR A 199 -0.21 1.75 -23.86
N ASN A 200 -1.26 1.40 -23.12
CA ASN A 200 -2.40 0.63 -23.62
C ASN A 200 -3.75 1.29 -23.31
N LYS A 201 -3.70 2.58 -22.98
CA LYS A 201 -4.83 3.50 -22.81
C LYS A 201 -4.40 4.91 -23.16
N GLU A 202 -5.34 5.74 -23.58
CA GLU A 202 -5.07 7.15 -23.82
C GLU A 202 -4.72 7.88 -22.51
N PRO A 203 -3.71 8.77 -22.50
CA PRO A 203 -3.44 9.62 -21.34
C PRO A 203 -4.69 10.41 -20.92
N ASP A 204 -4.94 10.46 -19.60
CA ASP A 204 -6.12 11.07 -18.96
C ASP A 204 -7.47 10.39 -19.25
N GLU A 205 -7.52 9.26 -19.93
CA GLU A 205 -8.74 8.47 -20.07
C GLU A 205 -9.18 7.89 -18.73
N SER A 206 -8.23 7.34 -17.98
CA SER A 206 -8.47 6.74 -16.67
C SER A 206 -7.21 6.69 -15.82
N VAL A 207 -7.38 6.60 -14.52
CA VAL A 207 -6.26 6.37 -13.59
C VAL A 207 -6.08 4.88 -13.36
N ARG A 208 -4.85 4.41 -13.57
CA ARG A 208 -4.44 3.03 -13.26
C ARG A 208 -3.09 3.04 -12.58
N PHE A 209 -3.08 2.69 -11.29
CA PHE A 209 -1.85 2.65 -10.52
C PHE A 209 -0.84 1.68 -11.15
N ALA A 210 0.31 2.20 -11.53
CA ALA A 210 1.39 1.45 -12.17
C ALA A 210 2.76 1.92 -11.64
N TYR A 211 3.51 1.02 -11.02
CA TYR A 211 4.89 1.28 -10.57
C TYR A 211 5.77 1.68 -11.75
N ALA A 212 5.56 1.03 -12.90
CA ALA A 212 6.28 1.29 -14.13
C ALA A 212 6.13 2.74 -14.65
N SER A 213 5.11 3.51 -14.20
CA SER A 213 4.98 4.94 -14.56
C SER A 213 6.16 5.79 -14.09
N TYR A 214 6.84 5.37 -13.03
CA TYR A 214 7.98 6.12 -12.47
C TYR A 214 9.32 5.77 -13.14
N VAL A 215 9.38 4.72 -13.97
CA VAL A 215 10.61 4.35 -14.68
C VAL A 215 10.99 5.34 -15.77
N PRO A 216 10.06 5.80 -16.64
CA PRO A 216 10.32 6.92 -17.58
C PRO A 216 10.70 8.23 -16.86
N ILE A 217 10.15 8.50 -15.66
CA ILE A 217 10.53 9.67 -14.84
C ILE A 217 11.99 9.55 -14.41
N GLN A 218 12.42 8.38 -13.92
CA GLN A 218 13.83 8.15 -13.59
C GLN A 218 14.73 8.39 -14.80
N GLN A 219 14.41 7.81 -15.95
CA GLN A 219 15.21 8.00 -17.18
C GLN A 219 15.26 9.47 -17.59
N MET A 220 14.14 10.16 -17.54
CA MET A 220 14.07 11.60 -17.85
C MET A 220 14.99 12.41 -16.93
N MET A 221 14.97 12.12 -15.61
CA MET A 221 15.83 12.85 -14.67
C MET A 221 17.31 12.60 -14.95
N LEU A 222 17.70 11.36 -15.31
CA LEU A 222 19.06 11.02 -15.76
C LEU A 222 19.45 11.78 -17.03
N ASP A 223 18.58 11.79 -18.04
CA ASP A 223 18.83 12.41 -19.33
C ASP A 223 18.92 13.94 -19.28
N VAL A 224 18.18 14.57 -18.36
CA VAL A 224 18.16 16.04 -18.16
C VAL A 224 19.33 16.51 -17.32
N ASP A 225 19.71 15.79 -16.27
CA ASP A 225 20.72 16.21 -15.30
C ASP A 225 22.12 15.65 -15.64
N GLY A 226 22.20 14.41 -16.14
CA GLY A 226 23.44 13.73 -16.54
C GLY A 226 24.20 13.01 -15.42
N ARG A 227 23.74 13.10 -14.17
CA ARG A 227 24.29 12.38 -13.00
C ARG A 227 23.49 11.12 -12.69
N THR A 228 23.96 10.32 -11.74
CA THR A 228 23.21 9.16 -11.26
C THR A 228 21.91 9.59 -10.53
N PHE A 229 20.90 8.74 -10.55
CA PHE A 229 19.63 9.01 -9.87
C PHE A 229 19.82 9.27 -8.37
N SER A 230 20.72 8.53 -7.73
CA SER A 230 21.05 8.72 -6.31
C SER A 230 21.65 10.11 -6.02
N GLU A 231 22.54 10.61 -6.87
CA GLU A 231 23.14 11.95 -6.73
C GLU A 231 22.09 13.04 -6.95
N ILE A 232 21.24 12.88 -7.97
CA ILE A 232 20.15 13.81 -8.27
C ILE A 232 19.20 13.91 -7.07
N MET A 233 18.72 12.79 -6.55
CA MET A 233 17.78 12.75 -5.44
C MET A 233 18.40 13.20 -4.12
N ASN A 234 19.70 12.95 -3.92
CA ASN A 234 20.42 13.46 -2.76
C ASN A 234 20.42 15.00 -2.75
N GLU A 235 20.81 15.63 -3.84
CA GLU A 235 20.84 17.11 -3.97
C GLU A 235 19.45 17.73 -3.91
N LEU A 236 18.47 17.14 -4.60
CA LEU A 236 17.16 17.76 -4.74
C LEU A 236 16.26 17.58 -3.52
N VAL A 237 16.43 16.47 -2.78
CA VAL A 237 15.50 16.04 -1.74
C VAL A 237 16.19 15.68 -0.43
N LEU A 238 17.10 14.68 -0.42
CA LEU A 238 17.57 14.09 0.83
C LEU A 238 18.38 15.08 1.67
N GLU A 239 19.35 15.72 1.06
CA GLU A 239 20.20 16.70 1.75
C GLU A 239 19.44 17.96 2.19
N PRO A 240 18.63 18.64 1.33
CA PRO A 240 17.86 19.81 1.75
C PRO A 240 16.87 19.52 2.88
N LEU A 241 16.32 18.29 2.94
CA LEU A 241 15.35 17.89 3.97
C LEU A 241 16.01 17.16 5.16
N GLU A 242 17.34 17.13 5.20
CA GLU A 242 18.12 16.50 6.29
C GLU A 242 17.81 15.01 6.49
N MET A 243 17.48 14.30 5.40
CA MET A 243 17.23 12.86 5.41
C MET A 243 18.56 12.07 5.38
N ASN A 244 19.44 12.36 6.35
CA ASN A 244 20.85 11.91 6.35
C ASN A 244 21.04 10.39 6.53
N ASN A 245 19.97 9.65 6.88
CA ASN A 245 19.96 8.20 6.97
C ASN A 245 19.25 7.55 5.78
N SER A 246 19.11 8.26 4.67
CA SER A 246 18.38 7.79 3.50
C SER A 246 19.28 7.74 2.28
N THR A 247 19.01 6.81 1.34
CA THR A 247 19.77 6.69 0.11
C THR A 247 18.98 5.97 -0.97
N PHE A 248 19.22 6.33 -2.24
CA PHE A 248 18.76 5.59 -3.41
C PHE A 248 19.81 4.58 -3.92
N ASN A 249 20.99 4.54 -3.34
CA ASN A 249 22.01 3.57 -3.73
C ASN A 249 21.55 2.14 -3.41
N GLN A 250 21.53 1.28 -4.42
CA GLN A 250 21.16 -0.12 -4.25
C GLN A 250 22.32 -0.94 -3.68
N SER A 251 23.56 -0.50 -3.89
CA SER A 251 24.75 -1.03 -3.22
C SER A 251 25.04 -0.19 -1.98
N LEU A 252 24.62 -0.71 -0.82
CA LEU A 252 24.81 -0.02 0.45
C LEU A 252 26.27 -0.09 0.92
N THR A 253 26.77 1.00 1.50
CA THR A 253 28.10 1.03 2.13
C THR A 253 28.18 0.09 3.33
N PRO A 254 29.38 -0.35 3.77
CA PRO A 254 29.52 -1.19 4.96
C PRO A 254 28.88 -0.62 6.22
N GLU A 255 28.85 0.70 6.35
CA GLU A 255 28.20 1.39 7.47
C GLU A 255 26.67 1.28 7.41
N LEU A 256 26.07 1.50 6.24
CA LEU A 256 24.63 1.38 6.03
C LEU A 256 24.18 -0.09 6.15
N LEU A 257 25.00 -1.04 5.70
CA LEU A 257 24.73 -2.49 5.84
C LEU A 257 24.58 -2.91 7.32
N LYS A 258 25.33 -2.32 8.24
CA LYS A 258 25.20 -2.60 9.70
C LYS A 258 23.85 -2.17 10.27
N ARG A 259 23.23 -1.16 9.69
CA ARG A 259 21.96 -0.60 10.12
C ARG A 259 20.76 -1.06 9.28
N ARG A 260 21.00 -1.89 8.27
CA ARG A 260 19.97 -2.40 7.37
C ARG A 260 19.12 -3.48 8.04
N ALA A 261 17.81 -3.33 8.01
CA ALA A 261 16.90 -4.42 8.36
C ALA A 261 16.99 -5.55 7.33
N THR A 262 16.86 -6.78 7.80
CA THR A 262 16.71 -7.97 6.96
C THR A 262 15.22 -8.20 6.70
N GLY A 263 14.85 -8.36 5.43
CA GLY A 263 13.48 -8.67 5.04
C GLY A 263 13.10 -10.13 5.31
N TYR A 264 11.85 -10.36 5.75
CA TYR A 264 11.32 -11.69 6.03
C TYR A 264 9.98 -11.90 5.30
N LEU A 265 9.81 -13.09 4.73
CA LEU A 265 8.55 -13.51 4.14
C LEU A 265 7.49 -13.77 5.23
N GLN A 266 6.25 -13.94 4.83
CA GLN A 266 5.14 -14.19 5.77
C GLN A 266 5.27 -15.51 6.54
N ASP A 267 5.97 -16.51 5.97
CA ASP A 267 6.32 -17.77 6.63
C ASP A 267 7.50 -17.65 7.61
N GLY A 268 8.06 -16.45 7.73
CA GLY A 268 9.19 -16.14 8.62
C GLY A 268 10.56 -16.46 8.04
N SER A 269 10.66 -16.96 6.82
CA SER A 269 11.94 -17.18 6.12
C SER A 269 12.58 -15.86 5.71
N MET A 270 13.91 -15.86 5.64
CA MET A 270 14.69 -14.69 5.26
C MET A 270 14.65 -14.47 3.73
N VAL A 271 14.46 -13.25 3.30
CA VAL A 271 14.61 -12.87 1.89
C VAL A 271 16.07 -13.05 1.45
N LYS A 272 16.30 -13.76 0.34
CA LYS A 272 17.63 -13.95 -0.25
C LYS A 272 18.32 -12.60 -0.44
N GLY A 273 19.55 -12.46 0.05
CA GLY A 273 20.27 -11.18 0.06
C GLY A 273 19.78 -10.16 1.09
N ARG A 274 18.88 -10.56 1.98
CA ARG A 274 18.27 -9.74 3.04
C ARG A 274 17.35 -8.60 2.55
N GLY A 275 17.13 -8.52 1.24
CA GLY A 275 16.30 -7.54 0.55
C GLY A 275 16.51 -7.65 -0.95
N LYS A 276 15.67 -7.01 -1.74
CA LYS A 276 15.73 -7.01 -3.20
C LYS A 276 16.49 -5.79 -3.73
N VAL A 277 17.01 -5.91 -4.93
CA VAL A 277 17.62 -4.82 -5.71
C VAL A 277 16.55 -4.27 -6.66
N HIS A 278 16.43 -2.96 -6.72
CA HIS A 278 15.46 -2.24 -7.53
C HIS A 278 16.15 -1.28 -8.51
N PRO A 279 16.46 -1.70 -9.74
CA PRO A 279 17.03 -0.78 -10.75
C PRO A 279 16.06 0.35 -11.11
N SER A 280 14.74 0.10 -11.04
CA SER A 280 13.67 1.10 -11.08
C SER A 280 13.59 1.87 -9.75
N MET A 281 14.66 2.60 -9.42
CA MET A 281 14.81 3.27 -8.13
C MET A 281 13.71 4.30 -7.84
N ALA A 282 13.19 4.95 -8.87
CA ALA A 282 12.18 6.00 -8.73
C ALA A 282 10.85 5.49 -8.15
N SER A 283 10.51 4.21 -8.35
CA SER A 283 9.28 3.61 -7.82
C SER A 283 9.48 2.96 -6.45
N ASP A 284 10.62 2.26 -6.23
CA ASP A 284 10.77 1.33 -5.09
C ASP A 284 12.15 1.36 -4.43
N GLY A 285 13.09 2.18 -4.91
CA GLY A 285 14.51 2.03 -4.58
C GLY A 285 15.01 2.80 -3.36
N LEU A 286 14.17 3.52 -2.63
CA LEU A 286 14.60 4.28 -1.46
C LEU A 286 14.85 3.36 -0.26
N TRP A 287 16.03 3.43 0.33
CA TRP A 287 16.34 2.96 1.67
C TRP A 287 16.27 4.14 2.63
N THR A 288 15.49 4.03 3.71
CA THR A 288 15.27 5.14 4.63
C THR A 288 14.93 4.66 6.04
N THR A 289 14.85 5.59 6.98
CA THR A 289 14.31 5.38 8.33
C THR A 289 12.93 6.03 8.45
N ALA A 290 12.11 5.56 9.38
CA ALA A 290 10.82 6.21 9.66
C ALA A 290 11.00 7.68 10.07
N GLU A 291 12.07 8.01 10.82
CA GLU A 291 12.38 9.38 11.24
C GLU A 291 12.71 10.29 10.04
N ASP A 292 13.55 9.85 9.10
CA ASP A 292 13.88 10.65 7.93
C ASP A 292 12.67 10.85 7.01
N TYR A 293 11.86 9.80 6.84
CA TYR A 293 10.64 9.93 6.07
C TYR A 293 9.63 10.90 6.74
N ALA A 294 9.58 10.91 8.07
CA ALA A 294 8.77 11.88 8.82
C ALA A 294 9.25 13.32 8.63
N LYS A 295 10.58 13.58 8.42
CA LYS A 295 11.10 14.91 8.05
C LYS A 295 10.55 15.36 6.70
N PHE A 296 10.53 14.45 5.70
CA PHE A 296 9.93 14.72 4.40
C PHE A 296 8.46 15.12 4.53
N ILE A 297 7.65 14.34 5.24
CA ILE A 297 6.22 14.65 5.47
C ILE A 297 6.04 15.97 6.21
N THR A 298 6.84 16.22 7.25
CA THR A 298 6.80 17.46 8.03
C THR A 298 7.10 18.68 7.15
N ASN A 299 8.09 18.57 6.25
CA ASN A 299 8.40 19.64 5.29
C ASN A 299 7.21 19.91 4.35
N VAL A 300 6.61 18.86 3.76
CA VAL A 300 5.41 19.00 2.90
C VAL A 300 4.30 19.73 3.64
N GLN A 301 3.97 19.32 4.87
CA GLN A 301 2.94 19.96 5.69
C GLN A 301 3.27 21.42 6.03
N GLN A 302 4.51 21.71 6.42
CA GLN A 302 4.95 23.06 6.75
C GLN A 302 4.91 23.98 5.54
N THR A 303 5.28 23.48 4.35
CA THR A 303 5.23 24.25 3.10
C THR A 303 3.78 24.54 2.71
N LEU A 304 2.87 23.56 2.77
CA LEU A 304 1.44 23.77 2.52
C LEU A 304 0.84 24.84 3.45
N ASN A 305 1.28 24.87 4.70
CA ASN A 305 0.85 25.85 5.70
C ASN A 305 1.59 27.20 5.62
N GLY A 306 2.49 27.40 4.65
CA GLY A 306 3.29 28.62 4.52
C GLY A 306 4.30 28.84 5.65
N LYS A 307 4.66 27.78 6.40
CA LYS A 307 5.60 27.85 7.54
C LYS A 307 7.02 27.44 7.16
N SER A 308 7.23 26.92 5.98
CA SER A 308 8.56 26.58 5.44
C SER A 308 8.71 27.11 4.03
N THR A 309 9.90 27.64 3.74
CA THR A 309 10.38 27.95 2.39
C THR A 309 11.54 27.03 1.99
N LYS A 310 11.84 26.02 2.82
CA LYS A 310 12.88 25.04 2.59
C LYS A 310 12.37 23.98 1.62
N GLY A 311 13.09 23.76 0.56
CA GLY A 311 12.74 22.74 -0.44
C GLY A 311 11.79 23.26 -1.53
N LEU A 312 10.69 22.57 -1.78
CA LEU A 312 9.73 22.87 -2.85
C LEU A 312 8.84 24.08 -2.48
N SER A 313 8.49 24.91 -3.47
CA SER A 313 7.55 26.02 -3.30
C SER A 313 6.14 25.53 -2.91
N LYS A 314 5.36 26.42 -2.31
CA LYS A 314 3.99 26.11 -1.89
C LYS A 314 3.11 25.67 -3.07
N ASP A 315 3.14 26.40 -4.18
CA ASP A 315 2.30 26.12 -5.35
C ASP A 315 2.55 24.72 -5.93
N LEU A 316 3.82 24.33 -6.03
CA LEU A 316 4.18 22.99 -6.50
C LEU A 316 3.88 21.90 -5.45
N THR A 317 4.04 22.21 -4.16
CA THR A 317 3.69 21.28 -3.08
C THR A 317 2.17 21.04 -3.04
N GLU A 318 1.35 22.05 -3.35
CA GLU A 318 -0.11 21.90 -3.45
C GLU A 318 -0.53 20.88 -4.51
N LEU A 319 0.24 20.73 -5.61
CA LEU A 319 -0.04 19.70 -6.63
C LEU A 319 0.11 18.27 -6.07
N MET A 320 0.93 18.10 -5.03
CA MET A 320 1.05 16.81 -4.35
C MET A 320 -0.13 16.55 -3.40
N GLY A 321 -0.68 17.60 -2.79
CA GLY A 321 -1.68 17.54 -1.73
C GLY A 321 -3.13 17.79 -2.17
N LYS A 322 -3.42 17.90 -3.45
CA LYS A 322 -4.77 18.06 -4.00
C LYS A 322 -5.06 17.05 -5.11
N PRO A 323 -6.33 16.65 -5.31
CA PRO A 323 -6.71 15.77 -6.43
C PRO A 323 -6.29 16.39 -7.76
N TYR A 324 -5.69 15.59 -8.61
CA TYR A 324 -5.18 16.04 -9.88
C TYR A 324 -5.52 15.06 -11.01
N GLY A 325 -6.18 15.56 -12.04
CA GLY A 325 -6.62 14.75 -13.18
C GLY A 325 -7.86 13.88 -12.89
N VAL A 326 -7.98 12.79 -13.62
CA VAL A 326 -9.11 11.86 -13.53
C VAL A 326 -9.03 11.05 -12.24
N SER A 327 -10.18 10.73 -11.65
CA SER A 327 -10.29 9.83 -10.50
C SER A 327 -10.79 8.45 -10.93
N ASN A 328 -10.40 7.42 -10.20
CA ASN A 328 -10.97 6.08 -10.37
C ASN A 328 -12.15 5.91 -9.38
N PRO A 329 -13.40 5.78 -9.87
CA PRO A 329 -14.56 5.70 -8.99
C PRO A 329 -14.59 4.45 -8.10
N SER A 330 -13.83 3.41 -8.45
CA SER A 330 -13.70 2.19 -7.64
C SER A 330 -12.76 2.35 -6.44
N TRP A 331 -11.98 3.43 -6.37
CA TRP A 331 -11.02 3.65 -5.30
C TRP A 331 -11.63 4.49 -4.17
N SER A 332 -11.21 4.21 -2.96
CA SER A 332 -11.54 5.01 -1.76
C SER A 332 -10.61 6.21 -1.57
N PHE A 333 -9.79 6.54 -2.56
CA PHE A 333 -8.84 7.64 -2.54
C PHE A 333 -8.74 8.29 -3.93
N THR A 334 -8.27 9.52 -3.96
CA THR A 334 -7.86 10.23 -5.18
C THR A 334 -6.34 10.35 -5.22
N LEU A 335 -5.78 10.84 -6.32
CA LEU A 335 -4.34 11.03 -6.45
C LEU A 335 -3.99 12.52 -6.56
N GLY A 336 -2.97 12.92 -5.83
CA GLY A 336 -2.15 14.08 -6.11
C GLY A 336 -0.93 13.68 -6.96
N LEU A 337 0.02 14.57 -7.15
CA LEU A 337 1.29 14.19 -7.77
C LEU A 337 2.17 13.45 -6.74
N GLY A 338 2.11 12.14 -6.76
CA GLY A 338 2.88 11.24 -5.90
C GLY A 338 2.12 10.71 -4.67
N PHE A 339 1.17 11.44 -4.09
CA PHE A 339 0.41 10.96 -2.94
C PHE A 339 -0.96 10.39 -3.32
N GLN A 340 -1.40 9.39 -2.57
CA GLN A 340 -2.79 9.01 -2.43
C GLN A 340 -3.46 9.96 -1.42
N LEU A 341 -4.62 10.47 -1.76
CA LEU A 341 -5.38 11.42 -0.94
C LEU A 341 -6.64 10.74 -0.42
N ILE A 342 -6.73 10.60 0.91
CA ILE A 342 -7.88 10.00 1.59
C ILE A 342 -8.76 11.13 2.12
N ASN A 343 -10.00 11.19 1.67
CA ASN A 343 -10.99 12.11 2.22
C ASN A 343 -11.69 11.48 3.43
N LYS A 344 -11.72 12.20 4.53
CA LYS A 344 -12.43 11.86 5.77
C LYS A 344 -13.31 13.04 6.13
N ASN A 345 -14.53 13.11 5.57
CA ASN A 345 -15.37 14.30 5.56
C ASN A 345 -14.61 15.50 4.94
N ASP A 346 -14.40 16.57 5.70
CA ASP A 346 -13.68 17.77 5.25
C ASP A 346 -12.15 17.67 5.40
N ASP A 347 -11.66 16.57 5.98
CA ASP A 347 -10.23 16.36 6.23
C ASP A 347 -9.57 15.55 5.11
N ILE A 348 -8.43 16.04 4.61
CA ILE A 348 -7.62 15.35 3.60
C ILE A 348 -6.37 14.78 4.27
N TYR A 349 -6.16 13.49 4.07
CA TYR A 349 -4.98 12.78 4.52
C TYR A 349 -4.10 12.41 3.32
N LEU A 350 -2.82 12.77 3.41
CA LEU A 350 -1.76 12.29 2.54
C LEU A 350 -1.44 10.86 2.94
N ARG A 351 -1.52 9.95 2.00
CA ARG A 351 -1.21 8.53 2.20
C ARG A 351 -0.27 8.04 1.12
N HIS A 352 0.58 7.14 1.47
CA HIS A 352 1.17 6.18 0.55
C HIS A 352 1.52 4.89 1.29
N HIS A 353 1.48 3.77 0.60
CA HIS A 353 1.96 2.51 1.12
C HIS A 353 2.84 1.83 0.08
N GLY A 354 3.75 1.01 0.54
CA GLY A 354 4.69 0.30 -0.31
C GLY A 354 4.96 -1.10 0.20
N TRP A 355 5.07 -2.01 -0.74
CA TRP A 355 5.37 -3.41 -0.52
C TRP A 355 6.55 -3.83 -1.40
N ASN A 356 7.63 -4.26 -0.76
CA ASN A 356 8.72 -5.02 -1.36
C ASN A 356 8.77 -6.40 -0.71
N THR A 357 9.42 -7.36 -1.37
CA THR A 357 9.60 -8.69 -0.77
C THR A 357 10.27 -8.58 0.59
N GLY A 358 9.53 -8.94 1.65
CA GLY A 358 10.00 -8.87 3.04
C GLY A 358 9.96 -7.50 3.71
N PHE A 359 9.36 -6.48 3.08
CA PHE A 359 9.21 -5.14 3.66
C PHE A 359 7.84 -4.56 3.37
N TYR A 360 7.33 -3.80 4.31
CA TYR A 360 6.14 -2.99 4.12
C TYR A 360 6.31 -1.63 4.80
N ALA A 361 5.93 -0.57 4.10
CA ALA A 361 5.93 0.78 4.63
C ALA A 361 4.57 1.44 4.40
N GLU A 362 4.09 2.21 5.35
CA GLU A 362 2.88 3.01 5.19
C GLU A 362 3.01 4.35 5.89
N ILE A 363 2.51 5.38 5.21
CA ILE A 363 2.49 6.75 5.68
C ILE A 363 1.04 7.21 5.71
N MET A 364 0.67 7.89 6.78
CA MET A 364 -0.60 8.58 6.91
C MET A 364 -0.36 9.90 7.61
N ALA A 365 -0.74 11.02 6.98
CA ALA A 365 -0.56 12.33 7.57
C ALA A 365 -1.70 13.26 7.15
N HIS A 366 -2.21 14.06 8.08
CA HIS A 366 -3.17 15.10 7.70
C HIS A 366 -2.48 16.17 6.87
N ARG A 367 -3.10 16.58 5.76
CA ARG A 367 -2.50 17.54 4.83
C ARG A 367 -2.11 18.85 5.52
N ASP A 368 -3.01 19.40 6.35
CA ASP A 368 -2.89 20.78 6.84
C ASP A 368 -2.64 20.90 8.36
N LYS A 369 -3.05 19.90 9.18
CA LYS A 369 -3.09 20.02 10.65
C LYS A 369 -1.79 19.62 11.36
N GLY A 370 -0.75 19.22 10.62
CA GLY A 370 0.58 18.96 11.18
C GLY A 370 0.66 17.73 12.07
N TYR A 371 -0.14 16.68 11.82
CA TYR A 371 0.01 15.37 12.45
C TYR A 371 0.11 14.26 11.41
N GLY A 372 0.78 13.18 11.77
CA GLY A 372 1.01 12.05 10.89
C GLY A 372 1.80 10.94 11.54
N VAL A 373 1.98 9.85 10.81
CA VAL A 373 2.78 8.70 11.21
C VAL A 373 3.41 8.02 10.01
N VAL A 374 4.62 7.52 10.21
CA VAL A 374 5.34 6.64 9.30
C VAL A 374 5.57 5.31 10.02
N VAL A 375 5.19 4.20 9.40
CA VAL A 375 5.37 2.85 9.93
C VAL A 375 6.09 2.00 8.91
N MET A 376 7.22 1.41 9.30
CA MET A 376 8.05 0.55 8.45
C MET A 376 8.31 -0.78 9.13
N THR A 377 8.07 -1.88 8.43
CA THR A 377 8.27 -3.25 8.93
C THR A 377 9.19 -4.05 8.03
N ASN A 378 9.92 -5.00 8.61
CA ASN A 378 10.73 -5.97 7.88
C ASN A 378 9.99 -7.31 7.65
N SER A 379 8.71 -7.23 7.45
CA SER A 379 7.82 -8.28 6.95
C SER A 379 6.55 -7.65 6.37
N THR A 380 5.74 -8.41 5.64
CA THR A 380 4.63 -7.85 4.86
C THR A 380 3.28 -8.20 5.47
N PHE A 381 2.81 -7.36 6.39
CA PHE A 381 1.50 -7.48 7.03
C PHE A 381 0.82 -6.11 7.11
N PRO A 382 0.12 -5.67 6.05
CA PRO A 382 -0.49 -4.34 5.97
C PRO A 382 -1.44 -4.01 7.13
N GLU A 383 -2.18 -5.00 7.63
CA GLU A 383 -3.13 -4.77 8.73
C GLU A 383 -2.43 -4.36 10.03
N PHE A 384 -1.21 -4.88 10.31
CA PHE A 384 -0.44 -4.43 11.45
C PHE A 384 -0.11 -2.92 11.37
N ASN A 385 0.36 -2.44 10.21
CA ASN A 385 0.64 -1.02 10.04
C ASN A 385 -0.63 -0.18 10.23
N ALA A 386 -1.75 -0.66 9.68
CA ALA A 386 -3.04 0.00 9.85
C ALA A 386 -3.49 0.04 11.33
N GLU A 387 -3.23 -1.02 12.13
CA GLU A 387 -3.49 -1.02 13.57
C GLU A 387 -2.63 0.02 14.30
N VAL A 388 -1.35 0.13 13.98
CA VAL A 388 -0.45 1.15 14.54
C VAL A 388 -0.94 2.56 14.18
N ILE A 389 -1.31 2.80 12.92
CA ILE A 389 -1.83 4.10 12.47
C ILE A 389 -3.10 4.46 13.24
N ARG A 390 -4.02 3.51 13.46
CA ARG A 390 -5.24 3.71 14.25
C ARG A 390 -4.92 4.05 15.71
N ALA A 391 -3.95 3.36 16.32
CA ALA A 391 -3.50 3.65 17.67
C ALA A 391 -2.93 5.07 17.81
N VAL A 392 -2.13 5.51 16.84
CA VAL A 392 -1.62 6.89 16.79
C VAL A 392 -2.77 7.86 16.62
N ALA A 393 -3.67 7.63 15.65
CA ALA A 393 -4.80 8.50 15.39
C ALA A 393 -5.71 8.68 16.62
N GLN A 394 -5.95 7.61 17.37
CA GLN A 394 -6.73 7.64 18.61
C GLN A 394 -5.99 8.37 19.72
N SER A 395 -4.69 8.07 19.93
CA SER A 395 -3.89 8.66 21.01
C SER A 395 -3.64 10.15 20.82
N TYR A 396 -3.59 10.63 19.58
CA TYR A 396 -3.39 12.03 19.20
C TYR A 396 -4.66 12.72 18.72
N HIS A 397 -5.84 12.07 18.88
CA HIS A 397 -7.16 12.63 18.58
C HIS A 397 -7.27 13.19 17.15
N TRP A 398 -6.88 12.39 16.15
CA TRP A 398 -6.99 12.81 14.76
C TRP A 398 -8.46 12.96 14.32
N ASP A 399 -8.75 14.09 13.72
CA ASP A 399 -10.10 14.44 13.28
C ASP A 399 -10.65 13.43 12.26
N ASN A 400 -11.85 12.94 12.50
CA ASN A 400 -12.60 12.05 11.61
C ASN A 400 -11.88 10.75 11.16
N TYR A 401 -10.72 10.42 11.78
CA TYR A 401 -9.92 9.27 11.32
C TYR A 401 -10.50 7.93 11.79
N LEU A 402 -10.80 7.80 13.07
CA LEU A 402 -11.32 6.56 13.66
C LEU A 402 -12.55 6.85 14.53
N PRO A 403 -13.77 6.82 13.96
CA PRO A 403 -14.99 6.98 14.76
C PRO A 403 -15.20 5.77 15.68
N VAL A 404 -15.63 6.05 16.91
CA VAL A 404 -16.06 5.03 17.88
C VAL A 404 -17.55 4.80 17.72
N HIS A 405 -17.97 3.55 17.62
CA HIS A 405 -19.37 3.15 17.48
C HIS A 405 -19.88 2.51 18.76
N LYS A 406 -21.19 2.65 19.02
CA LYS A 406 -21.89 1.89 20.08
C LYS A 406 -22.55 0.67 19.46
N LYS A 407 -22.43 -0.47 20.12
CA LYS A 407 -23.17 -1.68 19.75
C LYS A 407 -24.62 -1.53 20.16
N VAL A 408 -25.53 -1.86 19.25
CA VAL A 408 -26.99 -1.87 19.46
C VAL A 408 -27.46 -3.32 19.41
N GLU A 409 -28.35 -3.69 20.32
CA GLU A 409 -28.97 -5.03 20.31
C GLU A 409 -29.79 -5.27 19.05
N ILE A 410 -29.86 -6.52 18.63
CA ILE A 410 -30.59 -6.94 17.42
C ILE A 410 -31.72 -7.86 17.87
N GLU A 411 -32.95 -7.48 17.53
CA GLU A 411 -34.11 -8.31 17.76
C GLU A 411 -34.02 -9.62 16.95
N ARG A 412 -34.46 -10.73 17.54
CA ARG A 412 -34.47 -12.05 16.89
C ARG A 412 -35.18 -12.00 15.52
N SER A 413 -36.29 -11.32 15.44
CA SER A 413 -37.09 -11.14 14.22
C SER A 413 -36.30 -10.49 13.07
N ILE A 414 -35.32 -9.64 13.38
CA ILE A 414 -34.41 -9.03 12.41
C ILE A 414 -33.36 -10.04 11.96
N ILE A 415 -32.76 -10.78 12.92
CA ILE A 415 -31.76 -11.81 12.63
C ILE A 415 -32.33 -12.82 11.62
N ASP A 416 -33.51 -13.35 11.89
CA ASP A 416 -34.18 -14.35 11.03
C ASP A 416 -34.44 -13.84 9.61
N LYS A 417 -34.70 -12.53 9.47
CA LYS A 417 -34.95 -11.89 8.16
C LYS A 417 -33.66 -11.65 7.36
N ILE A 418 -32.57 -11.26 8.02
CA ILE A 418 -31.33 -10.84 7.34
C ILE A 418 -30.32 -11.99 7.17
N THR A 419 -30.48 -13.08 7.90
CA THR A 419 -29.67 -14.29 7.70
C THR A 419 -29.95 -14.91 6.34
N GLY A 420 -28.91 -15.39 5.63
CA GLY A 420 -29.04 -16.02 4.32
C GLY A 420 -27.94 -15.60 3.35
N ARG A 421 -28.18 -15.85 2.07
CA ARG A 421 -27.26 -15.65 0.96
C ARG A 421 -27.65 -14.43 0.14
N TYR A 422 -26.65 -13.68 -0.29
CA TYR A 422 -26.83 -12.43 -1.03
C TYR A 422 -25.87 -12.41 -2.21
N LYS A 423 -26.36 -12.12 -3.41
CA LYS A 423 -25.56 -12.08 -4.63
C LYS A 423 -25.15 -10.65 -4.97
N LEU A 424 -23.84 -10.44 -5.07
CA LEU A 424 -23.23 -9.20 -5.56
C LEU A 424 -22.43 -9.51 -6.83
N ASN A 425 -22.96 -9.14 -7.99
CA ASN A 425 -22.32 -9.37 -9.29
C ASN A 425 -21.82 -10.81 -9.46
N ASN A 426 -20.55 -11.06 -9.18
CA ASN A 426 -19.80 -12.27 -9.40
C ASN A 426 -19.42 -13.02 -8.12
N THR A 427 -20.06 -12.73 -7.00
CA THR A 427 -19.79 -13.43 -5.72
C THR A 427 -21.06 -13.57 -4.88
N ILE A 428 -21.04 -14.52 -3.98
CA ILE A 428 -22.05 -14.70 -2.95
C ILE A 428 -21.50 -14.24 -1.61
N ILE A 429 -22.30 -13.46 -0.89
CA ILE A 429 -22.04 -13.05 0.48
C ILE A 429 -23.03 -13.79 1.39
N GLU A 430 -22.51 -14.44 2.42
CA GLU A 430 -23.33 -15.11 3.44
C GLU A 430 -23.44 -14.23 4.68
N VAL A 431 -24.66 -14.11 5.21
CA VAL A 431 -24.95 -13.58 6.54
C VAL A 431 -25.45 -14.74 7.39
N PHE A 432 -24.74 -15.05 8.48
CA PHE A 432 -25.01 -16.21 9.31
C PHE A 432 -24.79 -15.91 10.79
N GLU A 433 -25.38 -16.73 11.64
CA GLU A 433 -25.24 -16.67 13.09
C GLU A 433 -24.22 -17.72 13.56
N LYS A 434 -23.33 -17.31 14.46
CA LYS A 434 -22.40 -18.21 15.15
C LYS A 434 -22.37 -17.83 16.63
N GLY A 435 -22.84 -18.73 17.50
CA GLY A 435 -23.15 -18.38 18.88
C GLY A 435 -24.30 -17.36 18.91
N ASN A 436 -24.16 -16.30 19.68
CA ASN A 436 -25.16 -15.22 19.74
C ASN A 436 -24.73 -13.97 18.96
N GLN A 437 -23.92 -14.14 17.91
CA GLN A 437 -23.38 -13.06 17.12
C GLN A 437 -23.63 -13.29 15.63
N LEU A 438 -23.85 -12.21 14.91
CA LEU A 438 -23.96 -12.24 13.43
C LEU A 438 -22.60 -12.08 12.79
N PHE A 439 -22.40 -12.82 11.71
CA PHE A 439 -21.23 -12.76 10.86
C PHE A 439 -21.63 -12.62 9.40
N THR A 440 -20.71 -12.09 8.62
CA THR A 440 -20.85 -12.07 7.17
C THR A 440 -19.50 -12.42 6.53
N LYS A 441 -19.53 -13.19 5.44
CA LYS A 441 -18.34 -13.55 4.67
C LYS A 441 -18.65 -13.55 3.18
N ASP A 442 -17.65 -13.25 2.38
CA ASP A 442 -17.59 -13.67 0.98
C ASP A 442 -17.35 -15.18 0.94
N ILE A 443 -17.97 -15.89 0.01
CA ILE A 443 -17.81 -17.36 -0.10
C ILE A 443 -16.35 -17.81 -0.28
N LEU A 444 -15.48 -16.92 -0.77
CA LEU A 444 -14.06 -17.19 -0.92
C LEU A 444 -13.31 -17.10 0.42
N ASP A 445 -13.86 -16.40 1.43
CA ASP A 445 -13.26 -16.26 2.76
C ASP A 445 -13.38 -17.57 3.56
N VAL A 446 -12.38 -17.86 4.38
CA VAL A 446 -12.42 -18.97 5.34
C VAL A 446 -13.32 -18.61 6.52
N ASP A 447 -13.04 -17.46 7.12
CA ASP A 447 -13.71 -16.96 8.30
C ASP A 447 -14.67 -15.82 7.97
N GLY A 448 -15.73 -15.70 8.76
CA GLY A 448 -16.63 -14.57 8.70
C GLY A 448 -16.12 -13.38 9.51
N ASP A 449 -16.51 -12.18 9.09
CA ASP A 449 -16.28 -10.94 9.82
C ASP A 449 -17.52 -10.60 10.67
N GLU A 450 -17.35 -10.26 11.94
CA GLU A 450 -18.47 -9.92 12.83
C GLU A 450 -19.29 -8.76 12.25
N LEU A 451 -20.59 -8.96 12.16
CA LEU A 451 -21.58 -7.99 11.68
C LEU A 451 -22.27 -7.35 12.89
N ILE A 452 -21.94 -6.10 13.18
CA ILE A 452 -22.34 -5.39 14.38
C ILE A 452 -23.34 -4.30 14.02
N LYS A 453 -24.53 -4.31 14.66
CA LYS A 453 -25.50 -3.22 14.56
C LYS A 453 -25.01 -2.01 15.36
N VAL A 454 -24.95 -0.84 14.74
CA VAL A 454 -24.43 0.41 15.34
C VAL A 454 -25.47 1.54 15.36
N SER A 455 -26.61 1.35 14.73
CA SER A 455 -27.80 2.21 14.84
C SER A 455 -29.04 1.41 14.42
N ASP A 456 -30.22 2.02 14.44
CA ASP A 456 -31.48 1.35 14.07
C ASP A 456 -31.42 0.68 12.70
N SER A 457 -30.71 1.25 11.76
CA SER A 457 -30.66 0.77 10.37
C SER A 457 -29.27 0.43 9.85
N LEU A 458 -28.20 0.66 10.62
CA LEU A 458 -26.84 0.49 10.15
C LEU A 458 -26.09 -0.61 10.88
N PHE A 459 -25.38 -1.39 10.09
CA PHE A 459 -24.43 -2.40 10.53
C PHE A 459 -23.03 -2.06 10.05
N VAL A 460 -22.03 -2.53 10.77
CA VAL A 460 -20.61 -2.47 10.39
C VAL A 460 -20.02 -3.87 10.46
N ARG A 461 -19.04 -4.12 9.61
CA ARG A 461 -18.18 -5.30 9.72
C ARG A 461 -16.96 -4.93 10.55
N ARG A 462 -16.49 -5.80 11.42
CA ARG A 462 -15.37 -5.54 12.32
C ARG A 462 -14.13 -5.06 11.57
N ASN A 463 -13.81 -5.65 10.44
CA ASN A 463 -12.61 -5.38 9.66
C ASN A 463 -12.88 -4.64 8.33
N SER A 464 -14.06 -4.06 8.16
CA SER A 464 -14.44 -3.32 6.94
C SER A 464 -14.78 -1.87 7.23
N SER A 465 -14.41 -0.98 6.31
CA SER A 465 -14.79 0.43 6.39
C SER A 465 -16.20 0.74 5.87
N ARG A 466 -16.91 -0.25 5.29
CA ARG A 466 -18.24 -0.04 4.71
C ARG A 466 -19.32 -0.18 5.76
N PHE A 467 -20.33 0.70 5.70
CA PHE A 467 -21.60 0.46 6.38
C PHE A 467 -22.46 -0.49 5.57
N ILE A 468 -23.27 -1.27 6.26
CA ILE A 468 -24.24 -2.19 5.70
C ILE A 468 -25.62 -1.79 6.19
N GLN A 469 -26.62 -1.86 5.31
CA GLN A 469 -28.01 -1.65 5.61
C GLN A 469 -28.83 -2.79 5.01
N PHE A 470 -29.85 -3.24 5.74
CA PHE A 470 -30.82 -4.22 5.23
C PHE A 470 -32.18 -3.52 5.10
N LYS A 471 -32.78 -3.63 3.93
CA LYS A 471 -34.10 -3.05 3.64
C LYS A 471 -34.94 -3.99 2.77
N PRO A 472 -36.26 -3.99 2.95
CA PRO A 472 -37.13 -4.70 2.02
C PRO A 472 -37.07 -4.05 0.63
N ASP A 473 -37.07 -4.86 -0.38
CA ASP A 473 -37.29 -4.45 -1.75
C ASP A 473 -38.72 -3.94 -1.93
N ALA A 474 -38.89 -2.82 -2.63
CA ALA A 474 -40.17 -2.17 -2.78
C ALA A 474 -41.19 -2.97 -3.62
N GLN A 475 -40.71 -3.87 -4.49
CA GLN A 475 -41.54 -4.64 -5.43
C GLN A 475 -41.99 -5.98 -4.86
N ASN A 476 -41.10 -6.68 -4.17
CA ASN A 476 -41.35 -8.07 -3.74
C ASN A 476 -41.26 -8.26 -2.21
N GLY A 477 -40.88 -7.22 -1.44
CA GLY A 477 -40.74 -7.28 0.01
C GLY A 477 -39.53 -8.10 0.51
N GLN A 478 -38.70 -8.65 -0.37
CA GLN A 478 -37.53 -9.42 -0.04
C GLN A 478 -36.45 -8.52 0.59
N ILE A 479 -35.78 -8.99 1.62
CA ILE A 479 -34.72 -8.19 2.28
C ILE A 479 -33.46 -8.18 1.44
N ASN A 480 -33.09 -7.04 0.90
CA ASN A 480 -31.81 -6.83 0.24
C ASN A 480 -30.79 -6.20 1.19
N MET A 481 -29.50 -6.45 0.93
CA MET A 481 -28.38 -5.86 1.63
C MET A 481 -27.78 -4.72 0.78
N PHE A 482 -27.41 -3.64 1.41
CA PHE A 482 -26.86 -2.45 0.74
C PHE A 482 -25.52 -2.08 1.36
N TYR A 483 -24.52 -1.84 0.53
CA TYR A 483 -23.32 -1.14 0.96
C TYR A 483 -23.58 0.37 0.92
N ILE A 484 -23.21 1.03 2.01
CA ILE A 484 -23.47 2.45 2.24
C ILE A 484 -22.13 3.18 2.37
N ASN A 485 -21.99 4.28 1.66
CA ASN A 485 -20.86 5.18 1.82
C ASN A 485 -20.88 5.80 3.24
N ARG A 486 -19.75 5.83 3.91
CA ARG A 486 -19.64 6.38 5.27
C ARG A 486 -19.88 7.88 5.34
N ASN A 487 -19.44 8.61 4.32
CA ASN A 487 -19.43 10.07 4.33
C ASN A 487 -20.82 10.66 4.01
N ASP A 488 -21.36 10.31 2.83
CA ASP A 488 -22.60 10.91 2.31
C ASP A 488 -23.83 10.02 2.48
N ARG A 489 -23.67 8.81 3.05
CA ARG A 489 -24.74 7.82 3.25
C ARG A 489 -25.40 7.32 1.97
N SER A 490 -24.81 7.57 0.81
CA SER A 490 -25.29 7.05 -0.47
C SER A 490 -25.16 5.53 -0.56
N ILE A 491 -26.04 4.89 -1.31
CA ILE A 491 -25.96 3.47 -1.63
C ILE A 491 -24.88 3.30 -2.70
N THR A 492 -23.85 2.52 -2.40
CA THR A 492 -22.77 2.21 -3.34
C THR A 492 -22.97 0.89 -4.07
N SER A 493 -23.74 -0.03 -3.48
CA SER A 493 -24.07 -1.31 -4.10
C SER A 493 -25.35 -1.88 -3.49
N THR A 494 -26.18 -2.47 -4.32
CA THR A 494 -27.34 -3.29 -3.93
C THR A 494 -26.98 -4.76 -4.09
N ILE A 495 -27.24 -5.57 -3.07
CA ILE A 495 -26.89 -6.98 -2.99
C ILE A 495 -28.18 -7.74 -2.74
N THR A 496 -28.61 -8.50 -3.72
CA THR A 496 -29.93 -9.13 -3.71
C THR A 496 -29.89 -10.45 -2.93
N LYS A 497 -30.85 -10.65 -2.04
CA LYS A 497 -31.01 -11.94 -1.36
C LYS A 497 -31.35 -13.02 -2.39
N VAL A 498 -30.74 -14.20 -2.26
CA VAL A 498 -30.95 -15.35 -3.17
C VAL A 498 -31.27 -16.61 -2.38
N ASP A 499 -31.90 -17.58 -3.05
CA ASP A 499 -32.22 -18.86 -2.45
C ASP A 499 -30.93 -19.66 -2.14
N SER A 500 -31.01 -20.54 -1.17
CA SER A 500 -29.87 -21.31 -0.66
C SER A 500 -29.24 -22.27 -1.67
N ASP A 501 -29.98 -22.65 -2.69
CA ASP A 501 -29.56 -23.56 -3.76
C ASP A 501 -28.86 -22.88 -4.93
N ILE A 502 -28.91 -21.54 -5.00
CA ILE A 502 -28.18 -20.78 -6.01
C ILE A 502 -26.69 -20.77 -5.66
N LYS A 503 -25.88 -21.39 -6.54
CA LYS A 503 -24.43 -21.47 -6.40
C LYS A 503 -23.71 -20.66 -7.44
N ASP A 504 -22.60 -20.05 -7.02
CA ASP A 504 -21.59 -19.49 -7.91
C ASP A 504 -20.69 -20.63 -8.42
N PRO A 505 -20.20 -20.60 -9.67
CA PRO A 505 -19.30 -21.64 -10.20
C PRO A 505 -18.08 -21.96 -9.32
N VAL A 506 -17.53 -20.97 -8.61
CA VAL A 506 -16.40 -21.18 -7.71
C VAL A 506 -16.72 -22.07 -6.51
N GLU A 507 -17.98 -22.15 -6.09
CA GLU A 507 -18.38 -22.98 -4.95
C GLU A 507 -18.16 -24.47 -5.21
N PHE A 508 -18.29 -24.92 -6.47
CA PHE A 508 -17.94 -26.29 -6.82
C PHE A 508 -16.45 -26.59 -6.63
N LEU A 509 -15.55 -25.58 -6.86
CA LEU A 509 -14.13 -25.73 -6.50
C LEU A 509 -13.93 -25.81 -4.99
N LEU A 510 -14.66 -24.99 -4.22
CA LEU A 510 -14.62 -25.02 -2.74
C LEU A 510 -15.10 -26.36 -2.18
N GLU A 511 -16.07 -27.01 -2.84
CA GLU A 511 -16.57 -28.36 -2.52
C GLU A 511 -15.64 -29.49 -2.99
N GLY A 512 -14.60 -29.15 -3.78
CA GLY A 512 -13.65 -30.11 -4.33
C GLY A 512 -14.10 -30.80 -5.64
N ASP A 513 -15.20 -30.35 -6.24
CA ASP A 513 -15.74 -30.89 -7.48
C ASP A 513 -15.27 -30.07 -8.70
N PHE A 514 -14.08 -30.39 -9.16
CA PHE A 514 -13.44 -29.69 -10.27
C PHE A 514 -14.24 -29.78 -11.58
N GLU A 515 -14.83 -30.96 -11.90
CA GLU A 515 -15.54 -31.16 -13.16
C GLU A 515 -16.84 -30.35 -13.20
N LYS A 516 -17.59 -30.32 -12.09
CA LYS A 516 -18.78 -29.46 -12.00
C LYS A 516 -18.41 -27.99 -12.10
N ALA A 517 -17.32 -27.56 -11.45
CA ALA A 517 -16.83 -26.19 -11.55
C ALA A 517 -16.52 -25.83 -13.01
N LEU A 518 -15.73 -26.66 -13.69
CA LEU A 518 -15.35 -26.42 -15.09
C LEU A 518 -16.57 -26.31 -16.00
N ASN A 519 -17.55 -27.22 -15.83
CA ASN A 519 -18.78 -27.19 -16.60
C ASN A 519 -19.62 -25.93 -16.31
N ALA A 520 -19.74 -25.54 -15.03
CA ALA A 520 -20.46 -24.32 -14.65
C ALA A 520 -19.82 -23.07 -15.23
N TYR A 521 -18.49 -22.96 -15.20
CA TYR A 521 -17.76 -21.84 -15.82
C TYR A 521 -17.93 -21.83 -17.36
N LYS A 522 -17.87 -22.97 -18.02
CA LYS A 522 -18.12 -23.07 -19.47
C LYS A 522 -19.54 -22.63 -19.83
N THR A 523 -20.54 -23.14 -19.10
CA THR A 523 -21.93 -22.75 -19.28
C THR A 523 -22.14 -21.25 -19.08
N LEU A 524 -21.54 -20.66 -18.02
CA LEU A 524 -21.62 -19.23 -17.78
C LEU A 524 -20.95 -18.43 -18.92
N LYS A 525 -19.80 -18.92 -19.44
CA LYS A 525 -19.09 -18.29 -20.56
C LYS A 525 -19.92 -18.35 -21.87
N GLU A 526 -20.66 -19.40 -22.10
CA GLU A 526 -21.57 -19.53 -23.26
C GLU A 526 -22.80 -18.64 -23.13
N GLN A 527 -23.40 -18.57 -21.93
CA GLN A 527 -24.61 -17.77 -21.67
C GLN A 527 -24.36 -16.30 -21.52
N SER A 528 -23.20 -15.90 -20.98
CA SER A 528 -22.83 -14.52 -20.66
C SER A 528 -21.33 -14.30 -20.88
N PRO A 529 -20.87 -14.17 -22.14
CA PRO A 529 -19.44 -14.09 -22.48
C PRO A 529 -18.68 -12.96 -21.79
N ASP A 530 -19.38 -11.86 -21.46
CA ASP A 530 -18.82 -10.68 -20.80
C ASP A 530 -19.00 -10.69 -19.27
N HIS A 531 -19.43 -11.82 -18.69
CA HIS A 531 -19.65 -11.89 -17.25
C HIS A 531 -18.33 -11.74 -16.50
N PRO A 532 -18.22 -10.82 -15.49
CA PRO A 532 -16.94 -10.53 -14.82
C PRO A 532 -16.29 -11.76 -14.17
N ALA A 533 -17.08 -12.72 -13.68
CA ALA A 533 -16.57 -13.91 -12.99
C ALA A 533 -15.84 -14.91 -13.91
N ILE A 534 -15.97 -14.77 -15.22
CA ILE A 534 -15.34 -15.67 -16.19
C ILE A 534 -14.14 -15.05 -16.89
N THR A 535 -13.74 -13.83 -16.57
CA THR A 535 -12.56 -13.23 -17.19
C THR A 535 -11.30 -13.94 -16.73
N GLU A 536 -10.31 -14.05 -17.63
CA GLU A 536 -9.01 -14.64 -17.33
C GLU A 536 -8.40 -14.02 -16.08
N ASP A 537 -8.42 -12.67 -16.00
CA ASP A 537 -7.83 -11.91 -14.89
C ASP A 537 -8.56 -12.17 -13.57
N TYR A 538 -9.91 -12.25 -13.57
CA TYR A 538 -10.65 -12.52 -12.33
C TYR A 538 -10.37 -13.92 -11.79
N ILE A 539 -10.40 -14.97 -12.66
CA ILE A 539 -10.11 -16.34 -12.24
C ILE A 539 -8.66 -16.43 -11.75
N ASN A 540 -7.75 -15.71 -12.40
CA ASN A 540 -6.35 -15.60 -11.97
C ASN A 540 -6.22 -14.98 -10.56
N ASP A 541 -6.95 -13.90 -10.30
CA ASP A 541 -6.97 -13.24 -8.99
C ASP A 541 -7.54 -14.17 -7.89
N VAL A 542 -8.58 -14.94 -8.18
CA VAL A 542 -9.12 -15.97 -7.27
C VAL A 542 -8.06 -17.06 -6.99
N GLY A 543 -7.34 -17.51 -8.03
CA GLY A 543 -6.23 -18.45 -7.89
C GLY A 543 -5.12 -17.93 -6.96
N TYR A 544 -4.72 -16.68 -7.14
CA TYR A 544 -3.73 -16.03 -6.26
C TYR A 544 -4.28 -15.77 -4.85
N ARG A 545 -5.55 -15.46 -4.68
CA ARG A 545 -6.17 -15.37 -3.35
C ARG A 545 -5.99 -16.67 -2.58
N PHE A 546 -6.36 -17.82 -3.17
CA PHE A 546 -6.14 -19.12 -2.55
C PHE A 546 -4.66 -19.45 -2.32
N TYR A 547 -3.77 -19.00 -3.22
CA TYR A 547 -2.32 -19.13 -3.08
C TYR A 547 -1.79 -18.41 -1.83
N HIS A 548 -2.21 -17.18 -1.62
CA HIS A 548 -1.80 -16.35 -0.49
C HIS A 548 -2.47 -16.80 0.82
N ASP A 549 -3.67 -17.35 0.75
CA ASP A 549 -4.38 -17.92 1.90
C ASP A 549 -3.86 -19.33 2.28
N HIS A 550 -2.78 -19.80 1.64
CA HIS A 550 -2.21 -21.15 1.84
C HIS A 550 -3.17 -22.30 1.52
N ARG A 551 -4.21 -22.06 0.73
CA ARG A 551 -5.20 -23.05 0.23
C ARG A 551 -4.72 -23.65 -1.08
N MET A 552 -3.53 -24.27 -1.07
CA MET A 552 -2.76 -24.62 -2.27
C MET A 552 -3.53 -25.53 -3.26
N LYS A 553 -4.29 -26.52 -2.76
CA LYS A 553 -5.11 -27.39 -3.63
C LYS A 553 -6.16 -26.60 -4.41
N LEU A 554 -6.80 -25.61 -3.79
CA LEU A 554 -7.77 -24.74 -4.46
C LEU A 554 -7.08 -23.82 -5.45
N SER A 555 -5.93 -23.26 -5.09
CA SER A 555 -5.11 -22.44 -5.98
C SER A 555 -4.74 -23.21 -7.27
N LEU A 556 -4.19 -24.42 -7.14
CA LEU A 556 -3.83 -25.27 -8.27
C LEU A 556 -5.05 -25.58 -9.16
N ASN A 557 -6.17 -25.95 -8.55
CA ASN A 557 -7.41 -26.23 -9.30
C ASN A 557 -7.93 -24.99 -10.03
N THR A 558 -7.88 -23.81 -9.40
CA THR A 558 -8.35 -22.57 -10.00
C THR A 558 -7.47 -22.16 -11.19
N PHE A 559 -6.15 -22.22 -11.06
CA PHE A 559 -5.25 -21.93 -12.18
C PHE A 559 -5.37 -22.97 -13.31
N LYS A 560 -5.52 -24.26 -12.97
CA LYS A 560 -5.80 -25.31 -13.96
C LYS A 560 -7.09 -25.04 -14.71
N LEU A 561 -8.15 -24.64 -14.01
CA LEU A 561 -9.43 -24.27 -14.61
C LEU A 561 -9.25 -23.05 -15.55
N ASN A 562 -8.52 -22.01 -15.12
CA ASN A 562 -8.24 -20.84 -15.96
C ASN A 562 -7.48 -21.21 -17.23
N MET A 563 -6.47 -22.07 -17.12
CA MET A 563 -5.73 -22.61 -18.27
C MET A 563 -6.65 -23.35 -19.25
N MET A 564 -7.62 -24.12 -18.76
CA MET A 564 -8.56 -24.84 -19.61
C MET A 564 -9.59 -23.92 -20.30
N LEU A 565 -9.93 -22.80 -19.70
CA LEU A 565 -10.83 -21.77 -20.27
C LEU A 565 -10.13 -20.85 -21.27
N TYR A 566 -8.80 -20.63 -21.11
CA TYR A 566 -7.97 -19.71 -21.88
C TYR A 566 -6.67 -20.35 -22.39
N PRO A 567 -6.74 -21.46 -23.17
CA PRO A 567 -5.56 -22.27 -23.54
C PRO A 567 -4.54 -21.55 -24.44
N ASN A 568 -4.90 -20.40 -25.01
CA ASN A 568 -4.02 -19.62 -25.89
C ASN A 568 -3.34 -18.46 -25.16
N SER A 569 -3.59 -18.25 -23.86
CA SER A 569 -2.94 -17.21 -23.06
C SER A 569 -1.70 -17.75 -22.36
N PHE A 570 -0.55 -17.16 -22.62
CA PHE A 570 0.70 -17.53 -21.93
C PHE A 570 0.65 -17.27 -20.42
N LYS A 571 -0.15 -16.28 -19.98
CA LYS A 571 -0.28 -15.87 -18.58
C LYS A 571 -0.87 -16.96 -17.70
N VAL A 572 -1.85 -17.70 -18.19
CA VAL A 572 -2.49 -18.77 -17.39
C VAL A 572 -1.54 -19.93 -17.12
N TYR A 573 -0.63 -20.23 -18.06
CA TYR A 573 0.41 -21.22 -17.86
C TYR A 573 1.49 -20.75 -16.89
N ASP A 574 1.88 -19.47 -16.96
CA ASP A 574 2.84 -18.85 -16.05
C ASP A 574 2.34 -18.88 -14.59
N SER A 575 1.08 -18.49 -14.36
CA SER A 575 0.45 -18.51 -13.04
C SER A 575 0.29 -19.93 -12.48
N TYR A 576 -0.11 -20.88 -13.34
CA TYR A 576 -0.22 -22.29 -12.93
C TYR A 576 1.15 -22.88 -12.59
N ALA A 577 2.18 -22.58 -13.38
CA ALA A 577 3.55 -23.02 -13.12
C ALA A 577 4.08 -22.46 -11.78
N GLU A 578 3.78 -21.21 -11.45
CA GLU A 578 4.17 -20.61 -10.17
C GLU A 578 3.51 -21.34 -8.98
N ALA A 579 2.22 -21.67 -9.09
CA ALA A 579 1.53 -22.43 -8.07
C ALA A 579 2.07 -23.86 -7.95
N CYS A 580 2.39 -24.53 -9.07
CA CYS A 580 3.04 -25.85 -9.08
C CYS A 580 4.42 -25.80 -8.41
N LYS A 581 5.26 -24.80 -8.70
CA LYS A 581 6.57 -24.59 -8.01
C LYS A 581 6.36 -24.49 -6.50
N LYS A 582 5.40 -23.68 -6.05
CA LYS A 582 5.10 -23.50 -4.63
C LYS A 582 4.57 -24.76 -3.96
N ALA A 583 3.85 -25.60 -4.70
CA ALA A 583 3.33 -26.89 -4.23
C ALA A 583 4.39 -28.01 -4.22
N GLY A 584 5.59 -27.78 -4.76
CA GLY A 584 6.63 -28.79 -4.92
C GLY A 584 6.48 -29.68 -6.15
N GLU A 585 5.52 -29.38 -7.04
CA GLU A 585 5.23 -30.09 -8.29
C GLU A 585 6.18 -29.60 -9.41
N THR A 586 7.49 -29.86 -9.23
CA THR A 586 8.57 -29.28 -10.05
C THR A 586 8.42 -29.60 -11.53
N ASP A 587 8.09 -30.85 -11.89
CA ASP A 587 7.96 -31.26 -13.29
C ASP A 587 6.79 -30.54 -13.99
N LEU A 588 5.66 -30.38 -13.29
CA LEU A 588 4.51 -29.62 -13.79
C LEU A 588 4.84 -28.12 -13.93
N ALA A 589 5.60 -27.57 -13.00
CA ALA A 589 6.05 -26.17 -13.10
C ALA A 589 6.93 -25.98 -14.35
N ILE A 590 7.91 -26.85 -14.58
CA ILE A 590 8.78 -26.82 -15.77
C ILE A 590 7.97 -26.94 -17.05
N LEU A 591 7.03 -27.88 -17.12
CA LEU A 591 6.16 -28.09 -18.28
C LEU A 591 5.39 -26.82 -18.63
N ASN A 592 4.77 -26.17 -17.63
CA ASN A 592 3.90 -25.02 -17.86
C ASN A 592 4.71 -23.74 -18.11
N TYR A 593 5.88 -23.53 -17.50
CA TYR A 593 6.76 -22.43 -17.89
C TYR A 593 7.25 -22.57 -19.33
N ASN A 594 7.57 -23.79 -19.79
CA ASN A 594 7.91 -24.02 -21.19
C ASN A 594 6.75 -23.72 -22.12
N LYS A 595 5.51 -24.10 -21.74
CA LYS A 595 4.32 -23.79 -22.53
C LYS A 595 4.04 -22.29 -22.58
N SER A 596 4.24 -21.58 -21.46
CA SER A 596 4.16 -20.12 -21.43
C SER A 596 5.16 -19.47 -22.40
N LEU A 597 6.40 -19.95 -22.43
CA LEU A 597 7.45 -19.47 -23.35
C LEU A 597 7.20 -19.86 -24.82
N GLU A 598 6.55 -21.01 -25.07
CA GLU A 598 6.11 -21.39 -26.42
C GLU A 598 5.09 -20.40 -26.97
N LEU A 599 4.12 -19.98 -26.12
CA LEU A 599 3.06 -19.02 -26.49
C LEU A 599 3.57 -17.58 -26.53
N ASN A 600 4.52 -17.24 -25.68
CA ASN A 600 5.18 -15.93 -25.66
C ASN A 600 6.68 -16.09 -25.34
N PRO A 601 7.53 -16.14 -26.39
CA PRO A 601 9.00 -16.25 -26.20
C PRO A 601 9.61 -15.09 -25.41
N GLU A 602 8.95 -13.95 -25.33
CA GLU A 602 9.42 -12.76 -24.59
C GLU A 602 9.00 -12.77 -23.12
N ASN A 603 8.35 -13.84 -22.61
CA ASN A 603 8.06 -13.96 -21.18
C ASN A 603 9.33 -14.21 -20.37
N ASN A 604 10.05 -13.14 -20.08
CA ASN A 604 11.30 -13.18 -19.34
C ASN A 604 11.13 -13.69 -17.90
N ARG A 605 9.96 -13.46 -17.29
CA ARG A 605 9.63 -13.99 -15.96
C ARG A 605 9.61 -15.51 -15.95
N ALA A 606 8.91 -16.13 -16.89
CA ALA A 606 8.87 -17.59 -17.04
C ALA A 606 10.27 -18.15 -17.30
N ARG A 607 11.07 -17.49 -18.15
CA ARG A 607 12.46 -17.87 -18.44
C ARG A 607 13.32 -17.88 -17.18
N GLN A 608 13.26 -16.82 -16.38
CA GLN A 608 14.00 -16.73 -15.10
C GLN A 608 13.59 -17.86 -14.14
N ARG A 609 12.28 -18.07 -13.95
CA ARG A 609 11.75 -19.11 -13.05
C ARG A 609 12.14 -20.52 -13.48
N LEU A 610 12.14 -20.77 -14.78
CA LEU A 610 12.60 -22.04 -15.34
C LEU A 610 14.09 -22.27 -15.06
N GLN A 611 14.94 -21.25 -15.21
CA GLN A 611 16.37 -21.33 -14.89
C GLN A 611 16.62 -21.60 -13.40
N GLU A 612 15.86 -20.98 -12.51
CA GLU A 612 15.92 -21.25 -11.06
C GLU A 612 15.60 -22.72 -10.76
N LEU A 613 14.52 -23.27 -11.34
CA LEU A 613 14.15 -24.67 -11.15
C LEU A 613 15.19 -25.66 -11.71
N GLN A 614 15.80 -25.35 -12.84
CA GLN A 614 16.85 -26.19 -13.45
C GLN A 614 18.17 -26.20 -12.64
N LYS A 615 18.41 -25.16 -11.86
CA LYS A 615 19.57 -25.09 -10.95
C LYS A 615 19.31 -25.74 -9.59
N GLY A 616 18.08 -26.18 -9.32
CA GLY A 616 17.67 -26.75 -8.03
C GLY A 616 17.50 -25.70 -6.93
N GLU A 617 17.22 -24.45 -7.31
CA GLU A 617 17.04 -23.30 -6.41
C GLU A 617 15.55 -23.02 -6.12
#